data_8a9b1e935a8d269d84c8028504882723
#
_entry.id   8a9b1e935a8d269d84c8028504882723
#
_cell.length_a   1.000
_cell.length_b   1.000
_cell.length_c   1.000
_cell.angle_alpha   90.00
_cell.angle_beta   90.00
_cell.angle_gamma   90.00
#
_symmetry.space_group_name_H-M   'P 1'
#
loop_
_entity.id
_entity.type
_entity.pdbx_description
1 polymer ?
#
loop_
_entity_poly.entity_id
_entity_poly.type
_entity_poly.pdbx_seq_one_letter_code
_entity_poly.pdbx_strand_id
1 'polypeptide(L)'
;MPEPLVENEKSTVKTIRLTKSLEKSLDREARSRKMSLNSFITSVLVKFDEWDRLADKFGMVTMPVDVLVAILDGLDDVQIEKIARQCGASMPRAIMEFWFSRATPETFLKYLSLRSSYQHFVNHEVITGTEGQFILTARHEHGRKWSVWSCNYLVEAIRANFRANPQFEINGNTYRIECPRLTKGDLVS
;
A
#
# COMPACT_ATOMS: atom_id res chain seq x y z
N MET A 1 -7.24 7.62 19.01
CA MET A 1 -5.91 7.17 18.61
C MET A 1 -5.81 5.70 18.97
N PRO A 2 -5.65 4.76 18.03
CA PRO A 2 -5.30 3.42 18.42
C PRO A 2 -3.85 3.44 18.90
N GLU A 3 -3.63 2.96 20.11
CA GLU A 3 -2.28 2.72 20.61
C GLU A 3 -1.55 1.79 19.64
N PRO A 4 -0.28 2.08 19.29
CA PRO A 4 0.53 1.11 18.60
C PRO A 4 0.70 -0.09 19.54
N LEU A 5 0.32 -1.27 19.07
CA LEU A 5 0.73 -2.53 19.69
C LEU A 5 2.24 -2.66 19.51
N VAL A 6 2.99 -1.88 20.23
CA VAL A 6 4.42 -2.11 20.46
C VAL A 6 4.46 -3.19 21.55
N GLU A 7 4.32 -4.46 21.16
CA GLU A 7 4.92 -5.50 21.94
C GLU A 7 6.37 -5.11 22.19
N ASN A 8 6.79 -5.21 23.44
CA ASN A 8 8.11 -4.84 23.90
C ASN A 8 9.13 -5.87 23.36
N GLU A 9 9.32 -5.85 22.01
CA GLU A 9 10.31 -6.71 21.35
C GLU A 9 11.70 -6.37 21.88
N LYS A 10 12.35 -7.37 22.50
CA LYS A 10 13.73 -7.24 22.99
C LYS A 10 14.64 -6.95 21.82
N SER A 11 15.22 -5.76 21.79
CA SER A 11 16.23 -5.42 20.78
C SER A 11 17.47 -6.30 20.92
N THR A 12 18.05 -6.71 19.80
CA THR A 12 19.33 -7.40 19.75
C THR A 12 20.36 -6.57 19.00
N VAL A 13 21.62 -6.62 19.45
CA VAL A 13 22.73 -5.95 18.77
C VAL A 13 23.38 -6.93 17.79
N LYS A 14 23.54 -6.51 16.53
CA LYS A 14 24.32 -7.20 15.51
C LYS A 14 25.34 -6.24 14.90
N THR A 15 26.55 -6.75 14.66
CA THR A 15 27.63 -5.98 14.03
C THR A 15 27.75 -6.36 12.56
N ILE A 16 27.78 -5.36 11.69
CA ILE A 16 28.00 -5.52 10.25
C ILE A 16 29.26 -4.78 9.83
N ARG A 17 29.98 -5.29 8.85
CA ARG A 17 31.12 -4.59 8.24
C ARG A 17 30.66 -3.96 6.93
N LEU A 18 30.89 -2.66 6.80
CA LEU A 18 30.60 -1.89 5.59
C LEU A 18 31.93 -1.44 4.94
N THR A 19 31.94 -1.33 3.63
CA THR A 19 33.02 -0.63 2.95
C THR A 19 32.92 0.86 3.23
N LYS A 20 34.06 1.57 3.23
CA LYS A 20 34.08 3.03 3.46
C LYS A 20 33.20 3.80 2.46
N SER A 21 33.10 3.32 1.22
CA SER A 21 32.26 3.95 0.20
C SER A 21 30.77 3.80 0.52
N LEU A 22 30.34 2.61 0.94
CA LEU A 22 28.95 2.34 1.31
C LEU A 22 28.56 3.13 2.58
N GLU A 23 29.41 3.12 3.61
CA GLU A 23 29.19 3.88 4.82
C GLU A 23 28.98 5.38 4.52
N LYS A 24 29.85 5.99 3.70
CA LYS A 24 29.71 7.39 3.29
C LYS A 24 28.42 7.66 2.51
N SER A 25 28.00 6.73 1.67
CA SER A 25 26.75 6.85 0.92
C SER A 25 25.53 6.81 1.83
N LEU A 26 25.50 5.85 2.76
CA LEU A 26 24.41 5.71 3.73
C LEU A 26 24.36 6.89 4.71
N ASP A 27 25.52 7.38 5.18
CA ASP A 27 25.59 8.54 6.07
C ASP A 27 25.06 9.82 5.39
N ARG A 28 25.41 10.03 4.12
CA ARG A 28 24.86 11.15 3.32
C ARG A 28 23.34 11.08 3.21
N GLU A 29 22.81 9.90 2.92
CA GLU A 29 21.36 9.67 2.80
C GLU A 29 20.65 9.84 4.15
N ALA A 30 21.23 9.33 5.24
CA ALA A 30 20.71 9.52 6.58
C ALA A 30 20.64 11.01 6.96
N ARG A 31 21.69 11.77 6.69
CA ARG A 31 21.71 13.23 6.93
C ARG A 31 20.69 13.98 6.09
N SER A 32 20.50 13.62 4.82
CA SER A 32 19.47 14.25 3.97
C SER A 32 18.07 14.06 4.55
N ARG A 33 17.83 12.93 5.23
CA ARG A 33 16.57 12.59 5.93
C ARG A 33 16.55 13.05 7.39
N LYS A 34 17.55 13.77 7.85
CA LYS A 34 17.67 14.27 9.23
C LYS A 34 17.61 13.17 10.31
N MET A 35 18.22 12.02 10.04
CA MET A 35 18.25 10.87 10.94
C MET A 35 19.68 10.35 11.18
N SER A 36 19.88 9.55 12.22
CA SER A 36 21.16 8.89 12.47
C SER A 36 21.42 7.78 11.46
N LEU A 37 22.70 7.43 11.20
CA LEU A 37 23.06 6.30 10.34
C LEU A 37 22.43 5.00 10.83
N ASN A 38 22.42 4.72 12.14
CA ASN A 38 21.80 3.52 12.69
C ASN A 38 20.30 3.48 12.47
N SER A 39 19.61 4.59 12.69
CA SER A 39 18.15 4.68 12.42
C SER A 39 17.85 4.50 10.94
N PHE A 40 18.70 5.05 10.06
CA PHE A 40 18.54 4.86 8.61
C PHE A 40 18.75 3.39 8.21
N ILE A 41 19.83 2.74 8.67
CA ILE A 41 20.07 1.31 8.40
C ILE A 41 18.90 0.47 8.92
N THR A 42 18.41 0.75 10.13
CA THR A 42 17.24 0.03 10.68
C THR A 42 16.02 0.21 9.79
N SER A 43 15.73 1.43 9.31
CA SER A 43 14.59 1.67 8.41
C SER A 43 14.70 0.92 7.08
N VAL A 44 15.91 0.78 6.54
CA VAL A 44 16.17 -0.02 5.32
C VAL A 44 15.93 -1.50 5.57
N LEU A 45 16.37 -2.03 6.71
CA LEU A 45 16.14 -3.43 7.06
C LEU A 45 14.66 -3.73 7.32
N VAL A 46 13.95 -2.82 7.98
CA VAL A 46 12.50 -2.93 8.19
C VAL A 46 11.77 -2.92 6.85
N LYS A 47 12.11 -1.99 5.95
CA LYS A 47 11.52 -1.97 4.61
C LYS A 47 11.79 -3.25 3.84
N PHE A 48 13.01 -3.79 3.93
CA PHE A 48 13.34 -5.07 3.28
C PHE A 48 12.47 -6.20 3.83
N ASP A 49 12.28 -6.29 5.14
CA ASP A 49 11.48 -7.35 5.77
C ASP A 49 9.99 -7.22 5.48
N GLU A 50 9.43 -6.02 5.60
CA GLU A 50 7.99 -5.79 5.44
C GLU A 50 7.54 -5.70 3.98
N TRP A 51 8.44 -5.30 3.06
CA TRP A 51 8.07 -5.00 1.69
C TRP A 51 8.97 -5.66 0.65
N ASP A 52 10.25 -5.30 0.54
CA ASP A 52 11.07 -5.61 -0.65
C ASP A 52 11.18 -7.11 -0.90
N ARG A 53 11.49 -7.92 0.12
CA ARG A 53 11.60 -9.38 -0.01
C ARG A 53 10.29 -10.07 -0.40
N LEU A 54 9.16 -9.48 -0.04
CA LEU A 54 7.83 -10.01 -0.36
C LEU A 54 7.41 -9.57 -1.77
N ALA A 55 7.69 -8.32 -2.12
CA ALA A 55 7.45 -7.78 -3.45
C ALA A 55 8.22 -8.56 -4.52
N ASP A 56 9.51 -8.83 -4.30
CA ASP A 56 10.34 -9.64 -5.19
C ASP A 56 9.78 -11.05 -5.38
N LYS A 57 9.42 -11.73 -4.29
CA LYS A 57 8.86 -13.10 -4.33
C LYS A 57 7.48 -13.15 -5.00
N PHE A 58 6.69 -12.08 -4.86
CA PHE A 58 5.39 -11.97 -5.51
C PHE A 58 5.50 -11.62 -7.01
N GLY A 59 6.69 -11.21 -7.47
CA GLY A 59 6.96 -10.82 -8.86
C GLY A 59 6.56 -9.40 -9.18
N MET A 60 6.57 -8.50 -8.20
CA MET A 60 6.35 -7.07 -8.45
C MET A 60 7.54 -6.47 -9.19
N VAL A 61 7.26 -5.53 -10.09
CA VAL A 61 8.26 -4.80 -10.85
C VAL A 61 8.30 -3.33 -10.45
N THR A 62 9.49 -2.73 -10.47
CA THR A 62 9.65 -1.30 -10.27
C THR A 62 9.59 -0.60 -11.62
N MET A 63 8.76 0.44 -11.73
CA MET A 63 8.55 1.21 -12.94
C MET A 63 8.54 2.71 -12.62
N PRO A 64 9.13 3.59 -13.47
CA PRO A 64 8.96 5.03 -13.33
C PRO A 64 7.49 5.42 -13.43
N VAL A 65 7.06 6.36 -12.59
CA VAL A 65 5.65 6.82 -12.54
C VAL A 65 5.19 7.35 -13.90
N ASP A 66 6.02 8.13 -14.58
CA ASP A 66 5.68 8.75 -15.88
C ASP A 66 5.36 7.69 -16.95
N VAL A 67 6.03 6.53 -16.92
CA VAL A 67 5.73 5.42 -17.84
C VAL A 67 4.34 4.86 -17.56
N LEU A 68 3.99 4.68 -16.30
CA LEU A 68 2.66 4.19 -15.92
C LEU A 68 1.56 5.19 -16.27
N VAL A 69 1.80 6.49 -16.02
CA VAL A 69 0.88 7.57 -16.42
C VAL A 69 0.69 7.57 -17.94
N ALA A 70 1.76 7.49 -18.72
CA ALA A 70 1.68 7.44 -20.17
C ALA A 70 0.91 6.22 -20.71
N ILE A 71 1.03 5.06 -20.04
CA ILE A 71 0.23 3.87 -20.39
C ILE A 71 -1.26 4.12 -20.13
N LEU A 72 -1.60 4.70 -18.97
CA LEU A 72 -3.00 5.02 -18.65
C LEU A 72 -3.58 6.10 -19.57
N ASP A 73 -2.76 7.08 -19.97
CA ASP A 73 -3.18 8.14 -20.89
C ASP A 73 -3.51 7.62 -22.29
N GLY A 74 -2.93 6.51 -22.70
CA GLY A 74 -3.24 5.80 -23.94
C GLY A 74 -4.58 5.04 -23.92
N LEU A 75 -5.24 4.92 -22.76
CA LEU A 75 -6.50 4.18 -22.60
C LEU A 75 -7.67 5.16 -22.38
N ASP A 76 -8.89 4.74 -22.73
CA ASP A 76 -10.11 5.44 -22.31
C ASP A 76 -10.55 5.01 -20.89
N ASP A 77 -11.45 5.78 -20.27
CA ASP A 77 -11.92 5.53 -18.90
C ASP A 77 -12.58 4.14 -18.76
N VAL A 78 -13.29 3.65 -19.76
CA VAL A 78 -13.97 2.34 -19.74
C VAL A 78 -12.95 1.19 -19.72
N GLN A 79 -11.89 1.33 -20.52
CA GLN A 79 -10.79 0.37 -20.53
C GLN A 79 -10.06 0.36 -19.19
N ILE A 80 -9.78 1.54 -18.64
CA ILE A 80 -9.12 1.69 -17.33
C ILE A 80 -9.97 1.05 -16.22
N GLU A 81 -11.27 1.34 -16.16
CA GLU A 81 -12.18 0.74 -15.18
C GLU A 81 -12.23 -0.78 -15.30
N LYS A 82 -12.33 -1.30 -16.51
CA LYS A 82 -12.35 -2.74 -16.75
C LYS A 82 -11.10 -3.43 -16.22
N ILE A 83 -9.92 -2.90 -16.56
CA ILE A 83 -8.63 -3.45 -16.10
C ILE A 83 -8.52 -3.32 -14.57
N ALA A 84 -8.87 -2.16 -14.01
CA ALA A 84 -8.82 -1.93 -12.58
C ALA A 84 -9.69 -2.91 -11.79
N ARG A 85 -10.92 -3.15 -12.24
CA ARG A 85 -11.84 -4.12 -11.62
C ARG A 85 -11.34 -5.55 -11.75
N GLN A 86 -10.85 -5.93 -12.92
CA GLN A 86 -10.29 -7.26 -13.13
C GLN A 86 -9.10 -7.54 -12.19
N CYS A 87 -8.18 -6.59 -12.07
CA CYS A 87 -7.04 -6.70 -11.16
C CYS A 87 -7.49 -6.62 -9.68
N GLY A 88 -8.43 -5.72 -9.35
CA GLY A 88 -8.95 -5.53 -7.99
C GLY A 88 -9.67 -6.75 -7.43
N ALA A 89 -10.34 -7.52 -8.29
CA ALA A 89 -11.06 -8.72 -7.88
C ALA A 89 -10.14 -9.83 -7.33
N SER A 90 -8.91 -9.95 -7.83
CA SER A 90 -8.03 -11.08 -7.52
C SER A 90 -6.71 -10.71 -6.85
N MET A 91 -6.02 -9.68 -7.33
CA MET A 91 -4.67 -9.38 -6.86
C MET A 91 -4.56 -9.02 -5.38
N PRO A 92 -5.44 -8.16 -4.80
CA PRO A 92 -5.35 -7.82 -3.37
C PRO A 92 -5.49 -9.04 -2.47
N ARG A 93 -6.38 -9.97 -2.82
CA ARG A 93 -6.53 -11.24 -2.10
C ARG A 93 -5.25 -12.07 -2.15
N ALA A 94 -4.71 -12.29 -3.34
CA ALA A 94 -3.49 -13.05 -3.53
C ALA A 94 -2.32 -12.44 -2.75
N ILE A 95 -2.19 -11.11 -2.74
CA ILE A 95 -1.17 -10.40 -1.96
C ILE A 95 -1.39 -10.62 -0.46
N MET A 96 -2.61 -10.43 0.05
CA MET A 96 -2.90 -10.60 1.47
C MET A 96 -2.66 -12.04 1.93
N GLU A 97 -3.07 -13.03 1.15
CA GLU A 97 -2.84 -14.45 1.45
C GLU A 97 -1.35 -14.80 1.43
N PHE A 98 -0.60 -14.26 0.46
CA PHE A 98 0.84 -14.48 0.37
C PHE A 98 1.62 -13.79 1.50
N TRP A 99 1.27 -12.54 1.86
CA TRP A 99 2.03 -11.75 2.84
C TRP A 99 1.61 -12.02 4.28
N PHE A 100 0.31 -12.28 4.51
CA PHE A 100 -0.28 -12.38 5.84
C PHE A 100 -0.95 -13.73 6.10
N SER A 101 -0.87 -14.66 5.14
CA SER A 101 -1.52 -15.99 5.20
C SER A 101 -3.04 -15.97 5.30
N ARG A 102 -3.67 -14.80 5.16
CA ARG A 102 -5.13 -14.63 5.24
C ARG A 102 -5.57 -13.31 4.63
N ALA A 103 -6.77 -13.30 4.04
CA ALA A 103 -7.43 -12.10 3.55
C ALA A 103 -8.53 -11.68 4.54
N THR A 104 -8.25 -10.69 5.38
CA THR A 104 -9.18 -10.13 6.37
C THR A 104 -9.22 -8.61 6.26
N PRO A 105 -10.24 -7.93 6.84
CA PRO A 105 -10.26 -6.47 6.88
C PRO A 105 -8.98 -5.87 7.48
N GLU A 106 -8.44 -6.47 8.54
CA GLU A 106 -7.23 -6.01 9.21
C GLU A 106 -6.00 -6.12 8.28
N THR A 107 -5.87 -7.26 7.57
CA THR A 107 -4.76 -7.45 6.61
C THR A 107 -4.91 -6.57 5.38
N PHE A 108 -6.14 -6.23 4.98
CA PHE A 108 -6.38 -5.25 3.92
C PHE A 108 -5.91 -3.84 4.31
N LEU A 109 -6.27 -3.37 5.51
CA LEU A 109 -5.80 -2.08 6.01
C LEU A 109 -4.28 -2.05 6.18
N LYS A 110 -3.68 -3.15 6.66
CA LYS A 110 -2.22 -3.29 6.73
C LYS A 110 -1.57 -3.23 5.34
N TYR A 111 -2.14 -3.91 4.35
CA TYR A 111 -1.67 -3.83 2.96
C TYR A 111 -1.72 -2.40 2.41
N LEU A 112 -2.81 -1.66 2.65
CA LEU A 112 -2.91 -0.25 2.24
C LEU A 112 -1.85 0.62 2.92
N SER A 113 -1.62 0.42 4.22
CA SER A 113 -0.58 1.13 4.97
C SER A 113 0.82 0.87 4.40
N LEU A 114 1.17 -0.38 4.12
CA LEU A 114 2.46 -0.75 3.52
C LEU A 114 2.63 -0.15 2.12
N ARG A 115 1.58 -0.15 1.31
CA ARG A 115 1.61 0.51 -0.01
C ARG A 115 1.90 2.00 0.12
N SER A 116 1.21 2.70 1.01
CA SER A 116 1.44 4.13 1.23
C SER A 116 2.85 4.42 1.73
N SER A 117 3.37 3.57 2.64
CA SER A 117 4.70 3.76 3.23
C SER A 117 5.84 3.51 2.24
N TYR A 118 5.69 2.53 1.33
CA TYR A 118 6.81 2.02 0.53
C TYR A 118 6.70 2.26 -0.97
N GLN A 119 5.49 2.41 -1.53
CA GLN A 119 5.34 2.69 -2.96
C GLN A 119 5.35 4.18 -3.32
N HIS A 120 4.99 5.06 -2.38
CA HIS A 120 4.97 6.53 -2.56
C HIS A 120 4.13 7.05 -3.75
N PHE A 121 3.29 6.21 -4.37
CA PHE A 121 2.46 6.61 -5.50
C PHE A 121 1.22 7.38 -5.09
N VAL A 122 0.68 7.09 -3.91
CA VAL A 122 -0.57 7.66 -3.42
C VAL A 122 -0.48 7.81 -1.91
N ASN A 123 -0.80 8.98 -1.42
CA ASN A 123 -1.00 9.19 0.01
C ASN A 123 -2.42 8.77 0.36
N HIS A 124 -2.55 7.69 1.12
CA HIS A 124 -3.82 7.23 1.65
C HIS A 124 -3.98 7.68 3.10
N GLU A 125 -5.11 8.30 3.39
CA GLU A 125 -5.57 8.56 4.75
C GLU A 125 -6.78 7.68 5.03
N VAL A 126 -6.71 6.89 6.09
CA VAL A 126 -7.80 6.00 6.50
C VAL A 126 -8.32 6.43 7.85
N ILE A 127 -9.59 6.81 7.90
CA ILE A 127 -10.30 7.15 9.13
C ILE A 127 -11.26 6.00 9.44
N THR A 128 -11.07 5.35 10.58
CA THR A 128 -11.91 4.24 11.03
C THR A 128 -12.93 4.74 12.06
N GLY A 129 -14.19 4.46 11.84
CA GLY A 129 -15.27 4.75 12.80
C GLY A 129 -15.38 3.67 13.89
N THR A 130 -16.15 3.98 14.91
CA THR A 130 -16.34 3.13 16.12
C THR A 130 -17.01 1.78 15.83
N GLU A 131 -17.77 1.69 14.74
CA GLU A 131 -18.49 0.47 14.34
C GLU A 131 -17.76 -0.32 13.24
N GLY A 132 -16.51 0.04 12.94
CA GLY A 132 -15.68 -0.64 11.95
C GLY A 132 -15.93 -0.21 10.49
N GLN A 133 -16.74 0.83 10.28
CA GLN A 133 -16.77 1.53 8.98
C GLN A 133 -15.49 2.33 8.80
N PHE A 134 -15.08 2.55 7.55
CA PHE A 134 -13.93 3.39 7.28
C PHE A 134 -14.14 4.29 6.05
N ILE A 135 -13.44 5.40 6.08
CA ILE A 135 -13.31 6.32 4.95
C ILE A 135 -11.85 6.30 4.54
N LEU A 136 -11.61 5.99 3.27
CA LEU A 136 -10.30 6.09 2.65
C LEU A 136 -10.30 7.30 1.73
N THR A 137 -9.42 8.25 1.99
CA THR A 137 -9.15 9.38 1.10
C THR A 137 -7.76 9.22 0.51
N ALA A 138 -7.65 9.41 -0.79
CA ALA A 138 -6.39 9.31 -1.50
C ALA A 138 -6.08 10.61 -2.24
N ARG A 139 -4.81 11.02 -2.22
CA ARG A 139 -4.30 12.17 -2.96
C ARG A 139 -3.00 11.79 -3.67
N HIS A 140 -2.85 12.23 -4.92
CA HIS A 140 -1.65 11.99 -5.74
C HIS A 140 -1.50 13.10 -6.80
N GLU A 141 -0.46 13.01 -7.65
CA GLU A 141 -0.18 13.99 -8.70
C GLU A 141 -0.14 13.35 -10.11
N HIS A 142 -0.83 12.22 -10.30
CA HIS A 142 -0.68 11.37 -11.50
C HIS A 142 -1.87 11.47 -12.48
N GLY A 143 -2.70 12.52 -12.35
CA GLY A 143 -3.82 12.77 -13.26
C GLY A 143 -5.08 11.94 -12.94
N ARG A 144 -6.21 12.38 -13.51
CA ARG A 144 -7.53 11.80 -13.25
C ARG A 144 -7.61 10.30 -13.61
N LYS A 145 -6.95 9.87 -14.66
CA LYS A 145 -6.96 8.46 -15.11
C LYS A 145 -6.35 7.51 -14.08
N TRP A 146 -5.32 7.98 -13.36
CA TRP A 146 -4.79 7.25 -12.21
C TRP A 146 -5.83 7.12 -11.08
N SER A 147 -6.57 8.20 -10.78
CA SER A 147 -7.67 8.15 -9.80
C SER A 147 -8.74 7.14 -10.22
N VAL A 148 -9.12 7.12 -11.51
CA VAL A 148 -10.08 6.14 -12.05
C VAL A 148 -9.58 4.72 -11.84
N TRP A 149 -8.33 4.45 -12.20
CA TRP A 149 -7.74 3.12 -12.02
C TRP A 149 -7.66 2.72 -10.55
N SER A 150 -7.04 3.56 -9.71
CA SER A 150 -6.75 3.22 -8.30
C SER A 150 -8.03 3.08 -7.48
N CYS A 151 -9.01 3.98 -7.68
CA CYS A 151 -10.30 3.93 -7.00
C CYS A 151 -11.07 2.66 -7.36
N ASN A 152 -11.24 2.35 -8.65
CA ASN A 152 -11.98 1.17 -9.09
C ASN A 152 -11.28 -0.14 -8.65
N TYR A 153 -9.95 -0.18 -8.66
CA TYR A 153 -9.16 -1.29 -8.13
C TYR A 153 -9.48 -1.56 -6.65
N LEU A 154 -9.49 -0.51 -5.80
CA LEU A 154 -9.74 -0.66 -4.36
C LEU A 154 -11.21 -0.96 -4.06
N VAL A 155 -12.14 -0.32 -4.78
CA VAL A 155 -13.58 -0.60 -4.66
C VAL A 155 -13.87 -2.06 -4.96
N GLU A 156 -13.30 -2.57 -6.04
CA GLU A 156 -13.51 -3.97 -6.43
C GLU A 156 -12.81 -4.94 -5.46
N ALA A 157 -11.62 -4.58 -4.95
CA ALA A 157 -10.95 -5.32 -3.89
C ALA A 157 -11.84 -5.50 -2.65
N ILE A 158 -12.52 -4.42 -2.25
CA ILE A 158 -13.46 -4.44 -1.11
C ILE A 158 -14.66 -5.33 -1.42
N ARG A 159 -15.27 -5.16 -2.60
CA ARG A 159 -16.45 -5.95 -3.01
C ARG A 159 -16.16 -7.45 -3.06
N ALA A 160 -15.06 -7.80 -3.73
CA ALA A 160 -14.70 -9.20 -3.95
C ALA A 160 -14.30 -9.95 -2.68
N ASN A 161 -13.65 -9.27 -1.73
CA ASN A 161 -13.10 -9.93 -0.55
C ASN A 161 -13.98 -9.83 0.70
N PHE A 162 -14.80 -8.78 0.81
CA PHE A 162 -15.52 -8.49 2.06
C PHE A 162 -17.03 -8.35 1.88
N ARG A 163 -17.56 -8.62 0.68
CA ARG A 163 -18.99 -8.51 0.35
C ARG A 163 -19.61 -7.16 0.75
N ALA A 164 -18.79 -6.12 0.83
CA ALA A 164 -19.22 -4.77 1.12
C ALA A 164 -19.45 -4.00 -0.19
N ASN A 165 -20.37 -3.03 -0.17
CA ASN A 165 -20.63 -2.18 -1.32
C ASN A 165 -20.25 -0.73 -0.96
N PRO A 166 -18.97 -0.33 -1.12
CA PRO A 166 -18.53 1.01 -0.82
C PRO A 166 -19.12 2.03 -1.78
N GLN A 167 -19.41 3.23 -1.26
CA GLN A 167 -19.65 4.42 -2.07
C GLN A 167 -18.31 5.08 -2.40
N PHE A 168 -18.20 5.73 -3.55
CA PHE A 168 -16.95 6.39 -3.91
C PHE A 168 -17.20 7.61 -4.80
N GLU A 169 -16.27 8.54 -4.76
CA GLU A 169 -16.21 9.71 -5.63
C GLU A 169 -14.77 9.93 -6.12
N ILE A 170 -14.63 10.47 -7.33
CA ILE A 170 -13.35 10.80 -7.95
C ILE A 170 -13.38 12.27 -8.37
N ASN A 171 -12.38 13.03 -7.92
CA ASN A 171 -12.23 14.44 -8.25
C ASN A 171 -10.76 14.74 -8.61
N GLY A 172 -10.47 14.81 -9.92
CA GLY A 172 -9.11 15.07 -10.41
C GLY A 172 -8.09 14.07 -9.85
N ASN A 173 -7.15 14.57 -9.09
CA ASN A 173 -6.07 13.81 -8.45
C ASN A 173 -6.44 13.24 -7.06
N THR A 174 -7.71 13.22 -6.72
CA THR A 174 -8.18 12.69 -5.46
C THR A 174 -9.32 11.72 -5.68
N TYR A 175 -9.45 10.76 -4.78
CA TYR A 175 -10.64 9.94 -4.67
C TYR A 175 -10.95 9.63 -3.21
N ARG A 176 -12.22 9.40 -2.92
CA ARG A 176 -12.72 9.04 -1.61
C ARG A 176 -13.56 7.78 -1.72
N ILE A 177 -13.34 6.85 -0.81
CA ILE A 177 -14.11 5.61 -0.71
C ILE A 177 -14.68 5.54 0.70
N GLU A 178 -16.00 5.49 0.80
CA GLU A 178 -16.73 5.28 2.05
C GLU A 178 -17.19 3.83 2.10
N CYS A 179 -16.63 3.10 3.04
CA CYS A 179 -16.92 1.69 3.20
C CYS A 179 -17.75 1.44 4.46
N PRO A 180 -18.90 0.78 4.35
CA PRO A 180 -19.60 0.27 5.52
C PRO A 180 -18.68 -0.70 6.27
N ARG A 181 -19.10 -1.09 7.48
CA ARG A 181 -18.34 -2.06 8.27
C ARG A 181 -17.95 -3.27 7.43
N LEU A 182 -16.64 -3.55 7.36
CA LEU A 182 -16.15 -4.78 6.77
C LEU A 182 -16.41 -5.93 7.75
N THR A 183 -17.29 -6.82 7.37
CA THR A 183 -17.44 -8.09 8.06
C THR A 183 -16.48 -9.11 7.46
N LYS A 184 -16.02 -10.07 8.26
CA LYS A 184 -15.37 -11.27 7.73
C LYS A 184 -16.39 -11.91 6.80
N GLY A 185 -16.31 -11.65 5.50
CA GLY A 185 -17.14 -12.37 4.54
C GLY A 185 -16.81 -13.83 4.67
N ASP A 186 -17.83 -14.67 4.81
CA ASP A 186 -17.66 -16.10 4.68
C ASP A 186 -16.88 -16.33 3.40
N LEU A 187 -15.68 -16.85 3.55
CA LEU A 187 -14.79 -17.17 2.44
C LEU A 187 -15.57 -18.04 1.48
N VAL A 188 -15.76 -17.56 0.25
CA VAL A 188 -16.22 -18.43 -0.83
C VAL A 188 -15.13 -19.48 -0.99
N SER A 189 -15.42 -20.67 -0.49
CA SER A 189 -14.63 -21.89 -0.69
C SER A 189 -14.45 -22.21 -2.17
#